data_a71a737f0d496360b544d2c95de472ff
#
_entry.id   a71a737f0d496360b544d2c95de472ff
#
_cell.length_a   1.000
_cell.length_b   1.000
_cell.length_c   1.000
_cell.angle_alpha   90.00
_cell.angle_beta   90.00
_cell.angle_gamma   90.00
#
_symmetry.space_group_name_H-M   'P 1'
#
loop_
_entity.id
_entity.type
_entity.pdbx_description
1 polymer ?
#
loop_
_entity_poly.entity_id
_entity_poly.type
_entity_poly.pdbx_seq_one_letter_code
_entity_poly.pdbx_strand_id
1 'polypeptide(L)'
;MLSVKHLIDTNSLTRDDIQQILDTAQSFEAVNNRDIKKVPALRGRTIVNLFLEPSTRTRSSFELAEKRLSADALNMGGSTSSVVKGESLADTIQTIDAMNVDMFICRARLAGTPQKITEHTDAVVINAGDGKHQHPTQAMLDLYTIRKNFGHLDGLKVAIVGDLSHSRVVGSLVPALKTMGAEVVLVGPPTFHVDDPIWFGCYQTSHFDEVIGDVDVVYMLRVQLERMEGAPIPSRREYNRLWGLDERRSKLMKSEAIICHPGPMNRGMEINSEVADCARSRILDQVNAGVLTRMAAMYLLLGGDSDGISA
;
A
#
# COMPACT_ATOMS: atom_id res chain seq x y z
N MET A 1 5.91 17.90 10.44
CA MET A 1 4.52 17.75 9.94
C MET A 1 4.56 17.55 8.44
N LEU A 2 3.68 16.73 7.90
CA LEU A 2 3.57 16.55 6.44
C LEU A 2 3.05 17.84 5.77
N SER A 3 3.39 18.02 4.50
CA SER A 3 2.91 19.16 3.69
C SER A 3 1.41 19.04 3.34
N VAL A 4 0.81 17.87 3.52
CA VAL A 4 -0.58 17.54 3.21
C VAL A 4 -1.40 17.36 4.49
N LYS A 5 -2.67 17.80 4.47
CA LYS A 5 -3.64 17.56 5.57
C LYS A 5 -4.18 16.12 5.58
N HIS A 6 -4.34 15.53 4.40
CA HIS A 6 -4.92 14.20 4.20
C HIS A 6 -3.96 13.33 3.41
N LEU A 7 -4.03 12.01 3.57
CA LEU A 7 -3.25 11.05 2.78
C LEU A 7 -4.18 10.33 1.79
N ILE A 8 -4.51 10.98 0.69
CA ILE A 8 -5.45 10.48 -0.32
C ILE A 8 -4.73 9.70 -1.42
N ASP A 9 -3.60 10.20 -1.87
CA ASP A 9 -2.78 9.64 -2.94
C ASP A 9 -1.28 9.83 -2.63
N THR A 10 -0.42 9.31 -3.49
CA THR A 10 1.03 9.50 -3.39
C THR A 10 1.56 10.59 -4.31
N ASN A 11 0.74 11.07 -5.25
CA ASN A 11 1.14 12.14 -6.18
C ASN A 11 1.26 13.49 -5.48
N SER A 12 0.48 13.70 -4.42
CA SER A 12 0.50 14.92 -3.60
C SER A 12 1.67 14.96 -2.60
N LEU A 13 2.36 13.84 -2.39
CA LEU A 13 3.48 13.76 -1.45
C LEU A 13 4.78 14.24 -2.08
N THR A 14 5.48 15.11 -1.37
CA THR A 14 6.86 15.47 -1.69
C THR A 14 7.85 14.37 -1.28
N ARG A 15 9.09 14.45 -1.78
CA ARG A 15 10.19 13.57 -1.32
C ARG A 15 10.39 13.66 0.19
N ASP A 16 10.28 14.86 0.76
CA ASP A 16 10.46 15.10 2.19
C ASP A 16 9.32 14.48 3.01
N ASP A 17 8.06 14.55 2.52
CA ASP A 17 6.94 13.89 3.19
C ASP A 17 7.14 12.37 3.26
N ILE A 18 7.51 11.76 2.12
CA ILE A 18 7.78 10.33 2.06
C ILE A 18 8.92 9.98 3.01
N GLN A 19 10.04 10.72 2.95
CA GLN A 19 11.19 10.49 3.81
C GLN A 19 10.78 10.56 5.29
N GLN A 20 10.02 11.60 5.68
CA GLN A 20 9.55 11.79 7.05
C GLN A 20 8.67 10.61 7.52
N ILE A 21 7.76 10.10 6.66
CA ILE A 21 6.95 8.91 6.98
C ILE A 21 7.86 7.69 7.22
N LEU A 22 8.85 7.47 6.33
CA LEU A 22 9.73 6.32 6.42
C LEU A 22 10.65 6.39 7.66
N ASP A 23 11.17 7.56 8.00
CA ASP A 23 12.04 7.76 9.18
C ASP A 23 11.26 7.61 10.48
N THR A 24 10.04 8.18 10.52
CA THR A 24 9.13 8.01 11.67
C THR A 24 8.73 6.54 11.83
N ALA A 25 8.49 5.81 10.73
CA ALA A 25 8.21 4.37 10.80
C ALA A 25 9.40 3.58 11.36
N GLN A 26 10.63 3.97 11.01
CA GLN A 26 11.84 3.37 11.57
C GLN A 26 11.97 3.62 13.08
N SER A 27 11.63 4.81 13.56
CA SER A 27 11.63 5.12 15.00
C SER A 27 10.63 4.24 15.77
N PHE A 28 9.51 3.87 15.15
CA PHE A 28 8.53 2.96 15.76
C PHE A 28 8.98 1.48 15.79
N GLU A 29 10.07 1.08 15.12
CA GLU A 29 10.61 -0.28 15.26
C GLU A 29 10.96 -0.62 16.71
N ALA A 30 11.51 0.34 17.46
CA ALA A 30 11.82 0.16 18.87
C ALA A 30 10.58 -0.22 19.70
N VAL A 31 9.42 0.32 19.36
CA VAL A 31 8.14 0.00 20.03
C VAL A 31 7.74 -1.46 19.80
N ASN A 32 8.01 -2.02 18.63
CA ASN A 32 7.70 -3.43 18.31
C ASN A 32 8.50 -4.43 19.15
N ASN A 33 9.67 -4.03 19.62
CA ASN A 33 10.61 -4.86 20.37
C ASN A 33 10.43 -4.73 21.89
N ARG A 34 9.53 -3.85 22.37
CA ARG A 34 9.21 -3.71 23.79
C ARG A 34 8.24 -4.81 24.25
N ASP A 35 8.27 -5.16 25.52
CA ASP A 35 7.25 -6.03 26.15
C ASP A 35 5.86 -5.41 26.03
N ILE A 36 5.76 -4.12 26.33
CA ILE A 36 4.54 -3.32 26.14
C ILE A 36 4.69 -2.56 24.81
N LYS A 37 4.04 -3.08 23.77
CA LYS A 37 4.09 -2.53 22.39
C LYS A 37 3.12 -1.36 22.22
N LYS A 38 3.14 -0.39 23.13
CA LYS A 38 2.29 0.80 23.12
C LYS A 38 3.07 2.06 23.44
N VAL A 39 2.66 3.16 22.82
CA VAL A 39 3.10 4.53 23.12
C VAL A 39 1.86 5.43 23.22
N PRO A 40 1.83 6.45 24.10
CA PRO A 40 0.66 7.31 24.29
C PRO A 40 0.54 8.42 23.23
N ALA A 41 1.16 8.23 22.06
CA ALA A 41 1.35 9.26 21.04
C ALA A 41 0.03 9.83 20.45
N LEU A 42 -1.04 9.03 20.41
CA LEU A 42 -2.38 9.45 19.98
C LEU A 42 -3.46 9.22 21.05
N ARG A 43 -3.07 9.24 22.33
CA ARG A 43 -4.02 9.09 23.44
C ARG A 43 -5.08 10.19 23.41
N GLY A 44 -6.37 9.79 23.46
CA GLY A 44 -7.50 10.69 23.41
C GLY A 44 -7.88 11.14 21.99
N ARG A 45 -7.21 10.62 20.96
CA ARG A 45 -7.62 10.80 19.55
C ARG A 45 -8.58 9.70 19.14
N THR A 46 -9.67 10.08 18.47
CA THR A 46 -10.70 9.16 17.95
C THR A 46 -10.50 8.94 16.45
N ILE A 47 -10.30 7.69 16.06
CA ILE A 47 -10.06 7.28 14.67
C ILE A 47 -11.20 6.36 14.22
N VAL A 48 -11.79 6.65 13.06
CA VAL A 48 -12.86 5.83 12.47
C VAL A 48 -12.34 5.05 11.28
N ASN A 49 -12.40 3.72 11.39
CA ASN A 49 -12.14 2.80 10.28
C ASN A 49 -13.43 2.57 9.48
N LEU A 50 -13.58 3.28 8.37
CA LEU A 50 -14.72 3.16 7.45
C LEU A 50 -14.36 2.21 6.28
N PHE A 51 -14.60 0.92 6.47
CA PHE A 51 -14.31 -0.11 5.46
C PHE A 51 -15.58 -0.51 4.69
N LEU A 52 -15.81 0.16 3.57
CA LEU A 52 -16.94 -0.09 2.66
C LEU A 52 -16.67 -1.26 1.69
N GLU A 53 -15.47 -1.81 1.71
CA GLU A 53 -15.00 -2.97 0.95
C GLU A 53 -14.31 -3.96 1.92
N PRO A 54 -14.54 -5.29 1.81
CA PRO A 54 -13.86 -6.26 2.67
C PRO A 54 -12.34 -6.20 2.56
N SER A 55 -11.66 -6.14 3.70
CA SER A 55 -10.19 -6.19 3.77
C SER A 55 -9.70 -6.58 5.16
N THR A 56 -9.36 -7.85 5.34
CA THR A 56 -8.88 -8.35 6.64
C THR A 56 -7.51 -7.76 6.99
N ARG A 57 -6.51 -7.88 6.10
CA ARG A 57 -5.14 -7.43 6.39
C ARG A 57 -5.03 -5.94 6.63
N THR A 58 -5.56 -5.11 5.72
CA THR A 58 -5.44 -3.65 5.83
C THR A 58 -6.13 -3.18 7.11
N ARG A 59 -7.35 -3.66 7.36
CA ARG A 59 -8.10 -3.32 8.57
C ARG A 59 -7.34 -3.72 9.83
N SER A 60 -6.93 -4.99 9.97
CA SER A 60 -6.19 -5.46 11.16
C SER A 60 -4.88 -4.70 11.38
N SER A 61 -4.20 -4.30 10.30
CA SER A 61 -2.97 -3.53 10.39
C SER A 61 -3.21 -2.09 10.89
N PHE A 62 -4.30 -1.43 10.48
CA PHE A 62 -4.69 -0.13 11.02
C PHE A 62 -5.13 -0.26 12.48
N GLU A 63 -6.01 -1.21 12.81
CA GLU A 63 -6.45 -1.47 14.19
C GLU A 63 -5.27 -1.73 15.14
N LEU A 64 -4.24 -2.46 14.66
CA LEU A 64 -3.05 -2.71 15.45
C LEU A 64 -2.19 -1.44 15.63
N ALA A 65 -2.05 -0.65 14.58
CA ALA A 65 -1.32 0.62 14.62
C ALA A 65 -1.98 1.63 15.58
N GLU A 66 -3.31 1.77 15.52
CA GLU A 66 -4.12 2.60 16.42
C GLU A 66 -3.91 2.19 17.88
N LYS A 67 -4.05 0.88 18.17
CA LYS A 67 -3.85 0.34 19.51
C LYS A 67 -2.43 0.58 20.04
N ARG A 68 -1.41 0.52 19.17
CA ARG A 68 -0.02 0.81 19.55
C ARG A 68 0.22 2.28 19.83
N LEU A 69 -0.50 3.17 19.14
CA LEU A 69 -0.45 4.62 19.40
C LEU A 69 -1.38 5.07 20.54
N SER A 70 -2.13 4.15 21.15
CA SER A 70 -3.12 4.42 22.21
C SER A 70 -4.30 5.30 21.75
N ALA A 71 -4.66 5.26 20.46
CA ALA A 71 -5.86 5.91 19.94
C ALA A 71 -7.13 5.10 20.23
N ASP A 72 -8.27 5.80 20.31
CA ASP A 72 -9.60 5.20 20.39
C ASP A 72 -10.10 4.88 18.96
N ALA A 73 -10.28 3.58 18.67
CA ALA A 73 -10.63 3.10 17.34
C ALA A 73 -12.10 2.70 17.26
N LEU A 74 -12.82 3.26 16.29
CA LEU A 74 -14.20 2.88 15.93
C LEU A 74 -14.20 2.16 14.58
N ASN A 75 -14.74 0.95 14.53
CA ASN A 75 -14.79 0.15 13.32
C ASN A 75 -16.20 0.14 12.72
N MET A 76 -16.31 0.64 11.49
CA MET A 76 -17.54 0.65 10.72
C MET A 76 -17.36 -0.15 9.43
N GLY A 77 -18.23 -1.13 9.19
CA GLY A 77 -18.13 -2.05 8.05
C GLY A 77 -19.37 -2.02 7.16
N GLY A 78 -19.18 -2.31 5.87
CA GLY A 78 -20.20 -2.20 4.84
C GLY A 78 -21.52 -2.95 5.10
N SER A 79 -21.52 -4.10 5.80
CA SER A 79 -22.74 -4.88 6.07
C SER A 79 -23.56 -4.40 7.27
N THR A 80 -22.97 -3.58 8.15
CA THR A 80 -23.60 -3.05 9.37
C THR A 80 -23.78 -1.54 9.34
N SER A 81 -23.34 -0.90 8.28
CA SER A 81 -23.37 0.56 8.10
C SER A 81 -24.74 1.07 7.67
N SER A 82 -25.10 2.28 8.09
CA SER A 82 -26.32 3.02 7.65
C SER A 82 -26.38 3.20 6.13
N VAL A 83 -25.24 3.17 5.43
CA VAL A 83 -25.14 3.17 3.96
C VAL A 83 -25.95 2.02 3.33
N VAL A 84 -26.03 0.86 3.99
CA VAL A 84 -26.86 -0.28 3.55
C VAL A 84 -28.35 0.04 3.67
N LYS A 85 -28.73 1.00 4.51
CA LYS A 85 -30.12 1.44 4.70
C LYS A 85 -30.54 2.58 3.75
N GLY A 86 -29.67 2.96 2.79
CA GLY A 86 -29.94 4.01 1.81
C GLY A 86 -29.54 5.43 2.26
N GLU A 87 -28.81 5.57 3.37
CA GLU A 87 -28.22 6.82 3.80
C GLU A 87 -27.10 7.25 2.82
N SER A 88 -27.00 8.55 2.52
CA SER A 88 -25.94 9.05 1.67
C SER A 88 -24.57 8.99 2.37
N LEU A 89 -23.49 8.94 1.60
CA LEU A 89 -22.13 9.02 2.16
C LEU A 89 -21.95 10.31 2.96
N ALA A 90 -22.46 11.43 2.45
CA ALA A 90 -22.37 12.74 3.12
C ALA A 90 -23.04 12.72 4.50
N ASP A 91 -24.29 12.23 4.58
CA ASP A 91 -25.02 12.16 5.85
C ASP A 91 -24.33 11.24 6.85
N THR A 92 -23.82 10.09 6.37
CA THR A 92 -23.04 9.16 7.21
C THR A 92 -21.81 9.82 7.79
N ILE A 93 -21.02 10.55 6.96
CA ILE A 93 -19.80 11.22 7.41
C ILE A 93 -20.14 12.33 8.40
N GLN A 94 -21.10 13.20 8.09
CA GLN A 94 -21.51 14.29 8.99
C GLN A 94 -22.03 13.80 10.32
N THR A 95 -22.79 12.70 10.32
CA THR A 95 -23.31 12.07 11.56
C THR A 95 -22.16 11.56 12.44
N ILE A 96 -21.13 10.95 11.82
CA ILE A 96 -19.96 10.45 12.55
C ILE A 96 -19.09 11.61 13.02
N ASP A 97 -18.87 12.60 12.16
CA ASP A 97 -18.05 13.79 12.46
C ASP A 97 -18.58 14.60 13.64
N ALA A 98 -19.92 14.63 13.80
CA ALA A 98 -20.59 15.24 14.96
C ALA A 98 -20.24 14.58 16.30
N MET A 99 -19.58 13.42 16.30
CA MET A 99 -19.06 12.73 17.50
C MET A 99 -17.62 13.20 17.83
N ASN A 100 -17.11 14.27 17.20
CA ASN A 100 -15.76 14.81 17.36
C ASN A 100 -14.64 13.80 17.01
N VAL A 101 -14.69 13.29 15.78
CA VAL A 101 -13.68 12.36 15.24
C VAL A 101 -12.46 13.15 14.75
N ASP A 102 -11.26 12.65 15.03
CA ASP A 102 -10.00 13.27 14.58
C ASP A 102 -9.55 12.75 13.21
N MET A 103 -9.90 11.49 12.85
CA MET A 103 -9.43 10.87 11.62
C MET A 103 -10.42 9.84 11.07
N PHE A 104 -10.59 9.83 9.74
CA PHE A 104 -11.24 8.76 8.99
C PHE A 104 -10.21 7.95 8.19
N ILE A 105 -10.23 6.63 8.31
CA ILE A 105 -9.49 5.69 7.48
C ILE A 105 -10.49 5.02 6.55
N CYS A 106 -10.48 5.41 5.29
CA CYS A 106 -11.49 4.96 4.32
C CYS A 106 -10.93 3.93 3.34
N ARG A 107 -11.66 2.81 3.19
CA ARG A 107 -11.47 1.86 2.11
C ARG A 107 -12.76 1.65 1.35
N ALA A 108 -12.74 1.84 0.02
CA ALA A 108 -13.93 1.82 -0.82
C ALA A 108 -13.73 1.10 -2.15
N ARG A 109 -14.84 0.63 -2.76
CA ARG A 109 -14.84 0.07 -4.11
C ARG A 109 -14.76 1.15 -5.19
N LEU A 110 -15.33 2.32 -4.94
CA LEU A 110 -15.35 3.44 -5.87
C LEU A 110 -14.11 4.30 -5.67
N ALA A 111 -13.41 4.58 -6.77
CA ALA A 111 -12.32 5.55 -6.81
C ALA A 111 -12.83 6.94 -6.42
N GLY A 112 -12.00 7.73 -5.72
CA GLY A 112 -12.34 9.08 -5.28
C GLY A 112 -13.20 9.15 -4.01
N THR A 113 -13.66 8.02 -3.45
CA THR A 113 -14.46 8.05 -2.21
C THR A 113 -13.72 8.72 -1.04
N PRO A 114 -12.42 8.45 -0.74
CA PRO A 114 -11.71 9.16 0.32
C PRO A 114 -11.61 10.66 0.07
N GLN A 115 -11.41 11.08 -1.17
CA GLN A 115 -11.40 12.50 -1.55
C GLN A 115 -12.78 13.13 -1.29
N LYS A 116 -13.86 12.42 -1.64
CA LYS A 116 -15.23 12.91 -1.40
C LYS A 116 -15.53 13.08 0.11
N ILE A 117 -14.96 12.23 0.96
CA ILE A 117 -15.11 12.36 2.42
C ILE A 117 -14.53 13.69 2.91
N THR A 118 -13.40 14.16 2.37
CA THR A 118 -12.77 15.42 2.79
C THR A 118 -13.64 16.66 2.58
N GLU A 119 -14.68 16.56 1.74
CA GLU A 119 -15.63 17.65 1.51
C GLU A 119 -16.72 17.76 2.62
N HIS A 120 -16.80 16.77 3.51
CA HIS A 120 -17.86 16.63 4.50
C HIS A 120 -17.35 16.55 5.96
N THR A 121 -16.06 16.73 6.20
CA THR A 121 -15.44 16.71 7.53
C THR A 121 -14.18 17.55 7.59
N ASP A 122 -13.90 18.12 8.76
CA ASP A 122 -12.61 18.73 9.05
C ASP A 122 -11.58 17.75 9.58
N ALA A 123 -11.97 16.52 9.92
CA ALA A 123 -11.08 15.47 10.36
C ALA A 123 -10.08 15.06 9.25
N VAL A 124 -8.96 14.49 9.67
CA VAL A 124 -7.96 13.94 8.73
C VAL A 124 -8.54 12.73 7.99
N VAL A 125 -8.22 12.56 6.72
CA VAL A 125 -8.64 11.39 5.93
C VAL A 125 -7.42 10.64 5.40
N ILE A 126 -7.40 9.31 5.63
CA ILE A 126 -6.42 8.38 5.04
C ILE A 126 -7.15 7.44 4.07
N ASN A 127 -6.65 7.37 2.84
CA ASN A 127 -7.05 6.39 1.84
C ASN A 127 -6.41 5.02 2.14
N ALA A 128 -7.22 4.05 2.58
CA ALA A 128 -6.82 2.66 2.79
C ALA A 128 -7.06 1.75 1.56
N GLY A 129 -7.27 2.36 0.40
CA GLY A 129 -7.46 1.75 -0.91
C GLY A 129 -8.84 2.00 -1.50
N ASP A 130 -8.88 2.68 -2.64
CA ASP A 130 -10.11 3.04 -3.34
C ASP A 130 -10.11 2.56 -4.81
N GLY A 131 -11.01 1.68 -5.16
CA GLY A 131 -11.19 1.14 -6.50
C GLY A 131 -9.90 0.64 -7.14
N LYS A 132 -9.60 1.14 -8.33
CA LYS A 132 -8.33 0.95 -9.06
C LYS A 132 -7.38 2.14 -8.91
N HIS A 133 -7.74 3.16 -8.12
CA HIS A 133 -7.06 4.44 -8.05
C HIS A 133 -5.78 4.36 -7.23
N GLN A 134 -5.87 4.36 -5.90
CA GLN A 134 -4.67 4.41 -5.05
C GLN A 134 -4.79 3.62 -3.74
N HIS A 135 -3.65 3.32 -3.15
CA HIS A 135 -3.49 2.79 -1.80
C HIS A 135 -2.18 3.33 -1.18
N PRO A 136 -2.13 4.61 -0.80
CA PRO A 136 -0.88 5.29 -0.43
C PRO A 136 -0.13 4.60 0.71
N THR A 137 -0.82 4.09 1.73
CA THR A 137 -0.15 3.39 2.84
C THR A 137 0.44 2.03 2.42
N GLN A 138 -0.01 1.43 1.30
CA GLN A 138 0.67 0.28 0.70
C GLN A 138 1.99 0.73 0.08
N ALA A 139 1.99 1.81 -0.71
CA ALA A 139 3.23 2.33 -1.29
C ALA A 139 4.26 2.67 -0.19
N MET A 140 3.83 3.28 0.94
CA MET A 140 4.75 3.61 2.04
C MET A 140 5.38 2.37 2.67
N LEU A 141 4.62 1.29 2.91
CA LEU A 141 5.19 0.06 3.47
C LEU A 141 6.13 -0.64 2.48
N ASP A 142 5.84 -0.55 1.18
CA ASP A 142 6.70 -1.10 0.12
C ASP A 142 8.02 -0.33 0.05
N LEU A 143 7.98 1.00 0.00
CA LEU A 143 9.17 1.85 0.04
C LEU A 143 9.99 1.62 1.31
N TYR A 144 9.32 1.50 2.47
CA TYR A 144 10.00 1.21 3.74
C TYR A 144 10.74 -0.13 3.68
N THR A 145 10.10 -1.18 3.18
CA THR A 145 10.69 -2.51 3.05
C THR A 145 11.89 -2.50 2.11
N ILE A 146 11.76 -1.84 0.96
CA ILE A 146 12.85 -1.71 -0.02
C ILE A 146 14.01 -0.92 0.59
N ARG A 147 13.74 0.26 1.17
CA ARG A 147 14.77 1.09 1.82
C ARG A 147 15.48 0.34 2.95
N LYS A 148 14.75 -0.42 3.76
CA LYS A 148 15.34 -1.22 4.83
C LYS A 148 16.31 -2.27 4.32
N ASN A 149 16.07 -2.83 3.14
CA ASN A 149 16.95 -3.85 2.54
C ASN A 149 18.20 -3.24 1.89
N PHE A 150 18.06 -2.11 1.18
CA PHE A 150 19.15 -1.51 0.39
C PHE A 150 19.82 -0.30 1.04
N GLY A 151 19.21 0.29 2.06
CA GLY A 151 19.66 1.53 2.71
C GLY A 151 19.20 2.80 1.99
N HIS A 152 18.81 2.73 0.74
CA HIS A 152 18.36 3.84 -0.12
C HIS A 152 17.23 3.42 -1.06
N LEU A 153 16.67 4.38 -1.80
CA LEU A 153 15.67 4.14 -2.86
C LEU A 153 16.14 4.71 -4.20
N ASP A 154 16.94 5.78 -4.16
CA ASP A 154 17.45 6.50 -5.32
C ASP A 154 18.32 5.59 -6.18
N GLY A 155 18.07 5.58 -7.50
CA GLY A 155 18.80 4.76 -8.47
C GLY A 155 18.46 3.26 -8.48
N LEU A 156 17.62 2.76 -7.58
CA LEU A 156 17.17 1.37 -7.63
C LEU A 156 16.27 1.13 -8.85
N LYS A 157 16.41 -0.04 -9.47
CA LYS A 157 15.54 -0.49 -10.55
C LYS A 157 14.49 -1.46 -10.02
N VAL A 158 13.22 -1.13 -10.23
CA VAL A 158 12.07 -1.89 -9.73
C VAL A 158 11.22 -2.39 -10.89
N ALA A 159 11.13 -3.71 -11.07
CA ALA A 159 10.16 -4.30 -11.99
C ALA A 159 8.83 -4.53 -11.25
N ILE A 160 7.76 -3.90 -11.72
CA ILE A 160 6.39 -4.18 -11.26
C ILE A 160 5.75 -5.11 -12.28
N VAL A 161 5.44 -6.34 -11.85
CA VAL A 161 5.10 -7.45 -12.74
C VAL A 161 3.69 -7.96 -12.49
N GLY A 162 2.85 -7.97 -13.51
CA GLY A 162 1.55 -8.65 -13.45
C GLY A 162 0.37 -7.84 -13.94
N ASP A 163 -0.68 -7.78 -13.15
CA ASP A 163 -1.95 -7.10 -13.47
C ASP A 163 -1.82 -5.59 -13.22
N LEU A 164 -1.28 -4.88 -14.21
CA LEU A 164 -0.99 -3.45 -14.13
C LEU A 164 -2.28 -2.61 -14.14
N SER A 165 -3.21 -2.94 -15.04
CA SER A 165 -4.40 -2.11 -15.32
C SER A 165 -5.49 -2.17 -14.24
N HIS A 166 -5.53 -3.24 -13.42
CA HIS A 166 -6.53 -3.39 -12.35
C HIS A 166 -5.95 -3.12 -10.95
N SER A 167 -4.64 -2.90 -10.85
CA SER A 167 -3.96 -2.77 -9.56
C SER A 167 -3.87 -1.33 -9.08
N ARG A 168 -4.58 -1.00 -8.01
CA ARG A 168 -4.41 0.28 -7.30
C ARG A 168 -3.01 0.48 -6.72
N VAL A 169 -2.22 -0.59 -6.61
CA VAL A 169 -0.83 -0.53 -6.14
C VAL A 169 0.05 0.17 -7.17
N VAL A 170 -0.17 -0.07 -8.46
CA VAL A 170 0.56 0.63 -9.54
C VAL A 170 0.36 2.13 -9.41
N GLY A 171 -0.91 2.57 -9.27
CA GLY A 171 -1.26 3.99 -9.11
C GLY A 171 -0.56 4.69 -7.95
N SER A 172 -0.24 3.97 -6.86
CA SER A 172 0.44 4.54 -5.70
C SER A 172 1.94 4.32 -5.70
N LEU A 173 2.39 3.11 -6.05
CA LEU A 173 3.79 2.72 -5.90
C LEU A 173 4.67 3.39 -6.95
N VAL A 174 4.20 3.49 -8.19
CA VAL A 174 4.97 4.10 -9.28
C VAL A 174 5.30 5.56 -9.00
N PRO A 175 4.32 6.45 -8.69
CA PRO A 175 4.64 7.83 -8.37
C PRO A 175 5.58 7.95 -7.16
N ALA A 176 5.35 7.18 -6.11
CA ALA A 176 6.16 7.22 -4.89
C ALA A 176 7.61 6.78 -5.15
N LEU A 177 7.84 5.70 -5.92
CA LEU A 177 9.18 5.27 -6.33
C LEU A 177 9.90 6.35 -7.14
N LYS A 178 9.21 6.96 -8.12
CA LYS A 178 9.77 8.02 -8.95
C LYS A 178 10.12 9.28 -8.14
N THR A 179 9.25 9.70 -7.23
CA THR A 179 9.53 10.80 -6.30
C THR A 179 10.79 10.54 -5.48
N MET A 180 11.05 9.27 -5.15
CA MET A 180 12.26 8.85 -4.42
C MET A 180 13.47 8.55 -5.32
N GLY A 181 13.37 8.75 -6.65
CA GLY A 181 14.49 8.62 -7.60
C GLY A 181 14.73 7.19 -8.11
N ALA A 182 13.81 6.26 -7.88
CA ALA A 182 13.91 4.90 -8.42
C ALA A 182 13.45 4.83 -9.89
N GLU A 183 14.07 3.94 -10.66
CA GLU A 183 13.64 3.58 -12.00
C GLU A 183 12.60 2.47 -11.95
N VAL A 184 11.52 2.61 -12.72
CA VAL A 184 10.41 1.65 -12.73
C VAL A 184 10.22 1.06 -14.11
N VAL A 185 10.14 -0.26 -14.18
CA VAL A 185 9.77 -1.01 -15.37
C VAL A 185 8.46 -1.76 -15.10
N LEU A 186 7.48 -1.57 -15.98
CA LEU A 186 6.19 -2.25 -15.92
C LEU A 186 6.22 -3.48 -16.81
N VAL A 187 5.89 -4.65 -16.25
CA VAL A 187 5.93 -5.94 -16.98
C VAL A 187 4.60 -6.66 -16.85
N GLY A 188 4.04 -7.11 -17.97
CA GLY A 188 2.81 -7.90 -17.91
C GLY A 188 2.28 -8.32 -19.27
N PRO A 189 1.19 -9.10 -19.31
CA PRO A 189 0.49 -9.39 -20.54
C PRO A 189 0.06 -8.12 -21.27
N PRO A 190 0.02 -8.09 -22.61
CA PRO A 190 -0.49 -6.93 -23.34
C PRO A 190 -1.90 -6.51 -22.90
N THR A 191 -2.75 -7.47 -22.51
CA THR A 191 -4.10 -7.24 -21.99
C THR A 191 -4.17 -6.56 -20.63
N PHE A 192 -3.04 -6.49 -19.90
CA PHE A 192 -2.91 -5.85 -18.59
C PHE A 192 -2.04 -4.60 -18.64
N HIS A 193 -1.56 -4.21 -19.82
CA HIS A 193 -0.83 -2.97 -19.95
C HIS A 193 -1.70 -1.78 -19.55
N VAL A 194 -1.08 -0.73 -19.05
CA VAL A 194 -1.73 0.56 -18.85
C VAL A 194 -1.74 1.32 -20.17
N ASP A 195 -2.80 2.08 -20.45
CA ASP A 195 -3.01 2.71 -21.76
C ASP A 195 -1.92 3.73 -22.09
N ASP A 196 -1.38 4.41 -21.08
CA ASP A 196 -0.30 5.39 -21.26
C ASP A 196 0.79 5.19 -20.20
N PRO A 197 1.75 4.27 -20.45
CA PRO A 197 2.89 4.09 -19.56
C PRO A 197 3.81 5.31 -19.51
N ILE A 198 3.77 6.19 -20.52
CA ILE A 198 4.52 7.45 -20.57
C ILE A 198 3.99 8.41 -19.50
N TRP A 199 2.69 8.37 -19.20
CA TRP A 199 2.09 9.15 -18.13
C TRP A 199 2.74 8.86 -16.77
N PHE A 200 3.07 7.60 -16.49
CA PHE A 200 3.90 7.23 -15.36
C PHE A 200 5.40 7.51 -15.61
N GLY A 201 5.80 7.78 -16.87
CA GLY A 201 7.20 7.91 -17.29
C GLY A 201 8.00 6.63 -17.06
N CYS A 202 7.39 5.46 -17.30
CA CYS A 202 7.98 4.15 -17.12
C CYS A 202 8.06 3.42 -18.46
N TYR A 203 9.11 2.61 -18.62
CA TYR A 203 9.16 1.64 -19.72
C TYR A 203 8.21 0.49 -19.42
N GLN A 204 7.44 0.04 -20.42
CA GLN A 204 6.49 -1.06 -20.31
C GLN A 204 6.79 -2.14 -21.34
N THR A 205 6.77 -3.42 -20.92
CA THR A 205 7.07 -4.57 -21.75
C THR A 205 6.28 -5.82 -21.34
N SER A 206 6.18 -6.79 -22.26
CA SER A 206 5.68 -8.14 -21.95
C SER A 206 6.80 -9.17 -21.76
N HIS A 207 8.06 -8.78 -21.93
CA HIS A 207 9.22 -9.66 -21.93
C HIS A 207 9.92 -9.70 -20.57
N PHE A 208 9.34 -10.46 -19.63
CA PHE A 208 9.84 -10.51 -18.23
C PHE A 208 11.28 -11.02 -18.14
N ASP A 209 11.64 -12.03 -18.93
CA ASP A 209 12.99 -12.63 -18.89
C ASP A 209 14.09 -11.65 -19.35
N GLU A 210 13.77 -10.62 -20.15
CA GLU A 210 14.73 -9.59 -20.57
C GLU A 210 15.00 -8.54 -19.50
N VAL A 211 14.07 -8.38 -18.54
CA VAL A 211 14.12 -7.35 -17.51
C VAL A 211 14.69 -7.88 -16.19
N ILE A 212 14.36 -9.14 -15.85
CA ILE A 212 14.56 -9.68 -14.50
C ILE A 212 16.02 -9.70 -14.02
N GLY A 213 16.97 -9.82 -14.94
CA GLY A 213 18.40 -9.84 -14.65
C GLY A 213 19.02 -8.47 -14.34
N ASP A 214 18.30 -7.37 -14.63
CA ASP A 214 18.80 -6.00 -14.49
C ASP A 214 18.16 -5.21 -13.32
N VAL A 215 17.16 -5.80 -12.66
CA VAL A 215 16.42 -5.11 -11.59
C VAL A 215 16.88 -5.51 -10.18
N ASP A 216 16.71 -4.59 -9.24
CA ASP A 216 17.04 -4.79 -7.83
C ASP A 216 15.82 -5.31 -7.04
N VAL A 217 14.61 -4.96 -7.48
CA VAL A 217 13.36 -5.38 -6.87
C VAL A 217 12.44 -5.98 -7.93
N VAL A 218 11.97 -7.20 -7.69
CA VAL A 218 10.87 -7.83 -8.43
C VAL A 218 9.61 -7.71 -7.58
N TYR A 219 8.73 -6.80 -7.95
CA TYR A 219 7.46 -6.57 -7.29
C TYR A 219 6.33 -7.26 -8.05
N MET A 220 5.91 -8.43 -7.55
CA MET A 220 4.84 -9.22 -8.17
C MET A 220 3.47 -8.66 -7.79
N LEU A 221 2.61 -8.42 -8.77
CA LEU A 221 1.22 -8.02 -8.53
C LEU A 221 0.31 -9.24 -8.49
N ARG A 222 -0.66 -9.20 -7.59
CA ARG A 222 -1.75 -10.18 -7.58
C ARG A 222 -2.61 -10.03 -8.84
N VAL A 223 -2.85 -11.13 -9.55
CA VAL A 223 -3.84 -11.17 -10.62
C VAL A 223 -5.25 -11.15 -10.01
N GLN A 224 -6.03 -10.12 -10.34
CA GLN A 224 -7.32 -9.84 -9.69
C GLN A 224 -8.47 -10.42 -10.52
N LEU A 225 -8.55 -11.75 -10.61
CA LEU A 225 -9.56 -12.47 -11.41
C LEU A 225 -11.00 -12.04 -11.10
N GLU A 226 -11.28 -11.65 -9.86
CA GLU A 226 -12.58 -11.17 -9.41
C GLU A 226 -12.98 -9.79 -9.94
N ARG A 227 -12.06 -9.07 -10.56
CA ARG A 227 -12.29 -7.74 -11.17
C ARG A 227 -12.33 -7.77 -12.69
N MET A 228 -12.10 -8.93 -13.28
CA MET A 228 -12.02 -9.10 -14.72
C MET A 228 -13.36 -9.48 -15.31
N GLU A 229 -13.70 -8.84 -16.43
CA GLU A 229 -14.78 -9.25 -17.30
C GLU A 229 -14.17 -10.02 -18.47
N GLY A 230 -14.74 -11.18 -18.81
CA GLY A 230 -14.23 -12.04 -19.87
C GLY A 230 -13.04 -12.91 -19.47
N ALA A 231 -12.20 -13.27 -20.44
CA ALA A 231 -11.01 -14.09 -20.28
C ALA A 231 -9.74 -13.35 -20.74
N PRO A 232 -9.27 -12.33 -20.01
CA PRO A 232 -8.12 -11.52 -20.41
C PRO A 232 -6.80 -12.28 -20.41
N ILE A 233 -6.78 -13.47 -19.81
CA ILE A 233 -5.67 -14.43 -19.84
C ILE A 233 -6.19 -15.80 -20.25
N PRO A 234 -5.46 -16.56 -21.09
CA PRO A 234 -5.93 -17.85 -21.60
C PRO A 234 -6.07 -18.91 -20.50
N SER A 235 -5.12 -18.98 -19.57
CA SER A 235 -5.17 -19.88 -18.42
C SER A 235 -4.20 -19.46 -17.32
N ARG A 236 -4.41 -19.94 -16.08
CA ARG A 236 -3.47 -19.73 -14.96
C ARG A 236 -2.09 -20.32 -15.27
N ARG A 237 -2.03 -21.49 -15.91
CA ARG A 237 -0.78 -22.17 -16.25
C ARG A 237 0.02 -21.38 -17.30
N GLU A 238 -0.66 -20.86 -18.31
CA GLU A 238 -0.02 -20.04 -19.33
C GLU A 238 0.47 -18.71 -18.76
N TYR A 239 -0.33 -18.06 -17.93
CA TYR A 239 0.08 -16.87 -17.21
C TYR A 239 1.35 -17.12 -16.38
N ASN A 240 1.38 -18.20 -15.58
CA ASN A 240 2.54 -18.57 -14.78
C ASN A 240 3.78 -18.78 -15.66
N ARG A 241 3.64 -19.51 -16.77
CA ARG A 241 4.75 -19.79 -17.70
C ARG A 241 5.33 -18.50 -18.30
N LEU A 242 4.50 -17.51 -18.64
CA LEU A 242 4.91 -16.30 -19.34
C LEU A 242 5.32 -15.16 -18.40
N TRP A 243 4.62 -14.98 -17.28
CA TRP A 243 4.80 -13.83 -16.36
C TRP A 243 4.90 -14.20 -14.89
N GLY A 244 4.73 -15.49 -14.52
CA GLY A 244 4.90 -15.94 -13.15
C GLY A 244 6.38 -15.95 -12.73
N LEU A 245 6.65 -15.64 -11.47
CA LEU A 245 7.97 -15.77 -10.87
C LEU A 245 8.15 -17.20 -10.34
N ASP A 246 8.84 -18.03 -11.11
CA ASP A 246 9.20 -19.41 -10.82
C ASP A 246 10.68 -19.53 -10.42
N GLU A 247 11.15 -20.76 -10.12
CA GLU A 247 12.53 -21.03 -9.72
C GLU A 247 13.53 -20.73 -10.83
N ARG A 248 13.14 -20.91 -12.10
CA ARG A 248 13.98 -20.59 -13.27
C ARG A 248 14.25 -19.09 -13.31
N ARG A 249 13.20 -18.27 -13.24
CA ARG A 249 13.31 -16.80 -13.24
C ARG A 249 14.00 -16.28 -11.98
N SER A 250 13.73 -16.90 -10.83
CA SER A 250 14.42 -16.55 -9.59
C SER A 250 15.94 -16.69 -9.71
N LYS A 251 16.45 -17.63 -10.51
CA LYS A 251 17.89 -17.80 -10.77
C LYS A 251 18.46 -16.76 -11.73
N LEU A 252 17.62 -16.09 -12.53
CA LEU A 252 18.03 -15.00 -13.43
C LEU A 252 18.17 -13.65 -12.70
N MET A 253 17.56 -13.51 -11.52
CA MET A 253 17.64 -12.28 -10.73
C MET A 253 19.08 -12.01 -10.27
N LYS A 254 19.42 -10.74 -10.06
CA LYS A 254 20.66 -10.36 -9.36
C LYS A 254 20.74 -11.08 -7.99
N SER A 255 21.94 -11.35 -7.49
CA SER A 255 22.16 -12.02 -6.20
C SER A 255 21.47 -11.31 -5.04
N GLU A 256 21.55 -9.97 -5.03
CA GLU A 256 21.00 -9.12 -3.97
C GLU A 256 19.55 -8.70 -4.20
N ALA A 257 18.96 -9.05 -5.37
CA ALA A 257 17.60 -8.65 -5.69
C ALA A 257 16.59 -9.29 -4.74
N ILE A 258 15.58 -8.49 -4.35
CA ILE A 258 14.50 -8.91 -3.45
C ILE A 258 13.18 -9.12 -4.20
N ILE A 259 12.30 -9.90 -3.57
CA ILE A 259 10.95 -10.19 -4.06
C ILE A 259 9.93 -9.58 -3.13
N CYS A 260 9.05 -8.76 -3.69
CA CYS A 260 7.92 -8.13 -2.99
C CYS A 260 6.58 -8.54 -3.60
N HIS A 261 5.51 -8.48 -2.79
CA HIS A 261 4.15 -8.77 -3.22
C HIS A 261 3.14 -8.13 -2.25
N PRO A 262 2.09 -7.42 -2.71
CA PRO A 262 1.16 -6.72 -1.82
C PRO A 262 0.21 -7.66 -1.07
N GLY A 263 0.18 -8.95 -1.46
CA GLY A 263 -0.74 -9.96 -0.95
C GLY A 263 -2.23 -9.69 -1.22
N PRO A 264 -3.10 -10.72 -1.13
CA PRO A 264 -2.77 -12.13 -1.02
C PRO A 264 -2.15 -12.67 -2.31
N MET A 265 -1.32 -13.71 -2.21
CA MET A 265 -0.71 -14.35 -3.37
C MET A 265 -1.64 -15.43 -3.95
N ASN A 266 -1.66 -15.54 -5.29
CA ASN A 266 -2.16 -16.72 -5.98
C ASN A 266 -0.97 -17.63 -6.30
N ARG A 267 -0.62 -18.51 -5.35
CA ARG A 267 0.51 -19.43 -5.51
C ARG A 267 0.30 -20.34 -6.72
N GLY A 268 1.37 -20.52 -7.53
CA GLY A 268 1.31 -21.23 -8.80
C GLY A 268 0.68 -20.44 -9.95
N MET A 269 0.46 -19.13 -9.76
CA MET A 269 0.01 -18.20 -10.80
C MET A 269 1.02 -17.08 -11.01
N GLU A 270 0.96 -16.00 -10.22
CA GLU A 270 1.95 -14.91 -10.33
C GLU A 270 3.27 -15.22 -9.63
N ILE A 271 3.27 -16.13 -8.64
CA ILE A 271 4.47 -16.55 -7.91
C ILE A 271 4.37 -18.01 -7.47
N ASN A 272 5.43 -18.78 -7.63
CA ASN A 272 5.50 -20.16 -7.13
C ASN A 272 5.81 -20.19 -5.62
N SER A 273 5.38 -21.26 -4.95
CA SER A 273 5.49 -21.36 -3.48
C SER A 273 6.94 -21.31 -3.01
N GLU A 274 7.83 -22.04 -3.68
CA GLU A 274 9.25 -22.13 -3.36
C GLU A 274 9.94 -20.75 -3.45
N VAL A 275 9.51 -19.94 -4.39
CA VAL A 275 10.03 -18.59 -4.60
C VAL A 275 9.43 -17.60 -3.59
N ALA A 276 8.13 -17.72 -3.31
CA ALA A 276 7.44 -16.87 -2.33
C ALA A 276 8.01 -17.04 -0.90
N ASP A 277 8.54 -18.22 -0.59
CA ASP A 277 9.05 -18.57 0.74
C ASP A 277 10.60 -18.59 0.80
N CYS A 278 11.30 -18.17 -0.26
CA CYS A 278 12.76 -18.15 -0.31
C CYS A 278 13.37 -16.97 0.50
N ALA A 279 14.68 -17.05 0.75
CA ALA A 279 15.42 -16.05 1.54
C ALA A 279 15.39 -14.62 0.96
N ARG A 280 15.12 -14.47 -0.35
CA ARG A 280 14.99 -13.15 -1.02
C ARG A 280 13.60 -12.55 -0.90
N SER A 281 12.61 -13.33 -0.45
CA SER A 281 11.24 -12.83 -0.26
C SER A 281 11.17 -11.85 0.92
N ARG A 282 10.53 -10.71 0.69
CA ARG A 282 10.25 -9.68 1.70
C ARG A 282 8.76 -9.53 1.98
N ILE A 283 7.96 -10.49 1.56
CA ILE A 283 6.49 -10.42 1.65
C ILE A 283 6.00 -10.31 3.10
N LEU A 284 6.61 -11.04 4.03
CA LEU A 284 6.27 -10.94 5.45
C LEU A 284 6.86 -9.69 6.10
N ASP A 285 8.02 -9.22 5.62
CA ASP A 285 8.59 -7.94 6.04
C ASP A 285 7.67 -6.77 5.66
N GLN A 286 7.05 -6.80 4.45
CA GLN A 286 6.03 -5.83 4.04
C GLN A 286 4.82 -5.82 4.99
N VAL A 287 4.39 -6.98 5.50
CA VAL A 287 3.28 -7.06 6.47
C VAL A 287 3.64 -6.34 7.77
N ASN A 288 4.85 -6.58 8.28
CA ASN A 288 5.35 -5.90 9.48
C ASN A 288 5.52 -4.39 9.25
N ALA A 289 6.15 -4.01 8.14
CA ALA A 289 6.32 -2.62 7.71
C ALA A 289 4.98 -1.88 7.63
N GLY A 290 3.92 -2.60 7.26
CA GLY A 290 2.57 -2.04 7.17
C GLY A 290 2.02 -1.49 8.48
N VAL A 291 2.36 -2.08 9.61
CA VAL A 291 1.95 -1.54 10.92
C VAL A 291 2.75 -0.28 11.24
N LEU A 292 4.06 -0.32 11.03
CA LEU A 292 4.98 0.79 11.34
C LEU A 292 4.66 2.04 10.51
N THR A 293 4.48 1.88 9.21
CA THR A 293 4.20 3.01 8.31
C THR A 293 2.80 3.60 8.52
N ARG A 294 1.82 2.78 8.93
CA ARG A 294 0.50 3.28 9.33
C ARG A 294 0.55 4.03 10.66
N MET A 295 1.33 3.55 11.64
CA MET A 295 1.61 4.32 12.86
C MET A 295 2.22 5.68 12.50
N ALA A 296 3.24 5.71 11.65
CA ALA A 296 3.91 6.93 11.23
C ALA A 296 2.97 7.90 10.52
N ALA A 297 2.18 7.42 9.54
CA ALA A 297 1.24 8.26 8.81
C ALA A 297 0.18 8.88 9.72
N MET A 298 -0.44 8.10 10.60
CA MET A 298 -1.45 8.61 11.55
C MET A 298 -0.85 9.62 12.51
N TYR A 299 0.33 9.32 13.06
CA TYR A 299 1.02 10.19 13.99
C TYR A 299 1.36 11.56 13.38
N LEU A 300 1.99 11.56 12.20
CA LEU A 300 2.40 12.78 11.50
C LEU A 300 1.22 13.64 11.03
N LEU A 301 0.16 13.00 10.54
CA LEU A 301 -1.04 13.70 10.08
C LEU A 301 -1.85 14.33 11.22
N LEU A 302 -1.79 13.77 12.43
CA LEU A 302 -2.43 14.35 13.62
C LEU A 302 -1.54 15.32 14.40
N GLY A 303 -0.46 15.81 13.80
CA GLY A 303 0.40 16.86 14.32
C GLY A 303 1.53 16.39 15.22
N GLY A 304 1.87 15.09 15.19
CA GLY A 304 3.06 14.57 15.86
C GLY A 304 4.35 15.07 15.20
N ASP A 305 5.39 15.27 15.98
CA ASP A 305 6.75 15.54 15.53
C ASP A 305 7.68 14.36 15.85
N SER A 306 8.84 14.31 15.20
CA SER A 306 9.80 13.21 15.37
C SER A 306 10.34 13.10 16.81
N ASP A 307 10.26 14.15 17.60
CA ASP A 307 10.84 14.23 18.94
C ASP A 307 9.91 13.65 20.01
N GLY A 308 8.60 13.54 19.74
CA GLY A 308 7.59 13.00 20.64
C GLY A 308 7.57 11.46 20.79
N ILE A 309 8.40 10.74 20.04
CA ILE A 309 8.40 9.26 20.04
C ILE A 309 9.32 8.67 21.13
N SER A 310 10.20 9.48 21.72
CA SER A 310 11.24 9.06 22.67
C SER A 310 10.77 8.92 24.10
N ALA A 311 9.52 9.21 24.41
CA ALA A 311 8.96 9.19 25.77
C ALA A 311 8.39 7.83 26.20
#